data_00f4d68b89604df818eabd354809ab26
#
_entry.id   00f4d68b89604df818eabd354809ab26
#
_cell.length_a   1.000
_cell.length_b   1.000
_cell.length_c   1.000
_cell.angle_alpha   90.00
_cell.angle_beta   90.00
_cell.angle_gamma   90.00
#
_symmetry.space_group_name_H-M   'P 1'
#
loop_
_entity.id
_entity.type
_entity.pdbx_description
1 polymer ?
#
loop_
_entity_poly.entity_id
_entity_poly.type
_entity_poly.pdbx_seq_one_letter_code
_entity_poly.pdbx_strand_id
1 'polypeptide(L)'
;MPNGINIQIFSFMTKSESTKRSPQCRMVEIDGICYQIIDGKLYRYADLTLDKGFKIVLGRPGSEDILKNLLNRLLGFRIVHLEYRSNEYPGMTEEDRSSRFDIYCRDKDGSSFIVEMQNWSQKYFNKRAVYYSSLAVQNQAVEEYRRQKEQLKKAWDYDFRPTYVVSFLNYRNWTFDGCERRRNEYVATYRYHDVETGGELNDGTTLVFIDIERFDKTVETCNNLEDLWLYSIKNMSQQVSCPDSVAGTEIEELFRQAELAKMTNEQRISFEIGVMSRNDMLNSFQETLEIEKEKVKAEATKIGMAEGLATGLAEGRAEERVAIIRLMSTNGMDDESISKILEMSLEDVKRITSHTATNK
;
A
#
# COMPACT_ATOMS: atom_id res chain seq x y z
N MET A 1 -42.94 6.83 19.23
CA MET A 1 -42.70 6.03 18.04
C MET A 1 -41.52 6.65 17.31
N PRO A 2 -40.44 5.93 17.05
CA PRO A 2 -39.28 6.49 16.36
C PRO A 2 -39.64 6.73 14.90
N ASN A 3 -39.24 7.87 14.36
CA ASN A 3 -39.44 8.31 12.99
C ASN A 3 -38.96 7.25 12.03
N GLY A 4 -39.85 6.77 11.15
CA GLY A 4 -39.54 5.78 10.14
C GLY A 4 -38.52 6.33 9.15
N ILE A 5 -37.42 5.63 8.99
CA ILE A 5 -36.40 5.90 7.98
C ILE A 5 -37.08 5.75 6.61
N ASN A 6 -37.11 6.82 5.84
CA ASN A 6 -37.72 6.81 4.51
C ASN A 6 -36.66 6.33 3.49
N ILE A 7 -36.72 5.06 3.13
CA ILE A 7 -35.79 4.46 2.17
C ILE A 7 -36.45 4.39 0.79
N GLN A 8 -35.98 5.19 -0.18
CA GLN A 8 -36.37 5.06 -1.58
C GLN A 8 -35.26 4.37 -2.37
N ILE A 9 -35.58 3.24 -2.98
CA ILE A 9 -34.66 2.46 -3.80
C ILE A 9 -34.89 2.82 -5.28
N PHE A 10 -33.90 3.47 -5.90
CA PHE A 10 -33.91 3.75 -7.34
C PHE A 10 -33.09 2.68 -8.08
N SER A 11 -33.79 1.84 -8.88
CA SER A 11 -33.13 0.92 -9.78
C SER A 11 -33.08 1.52 -11.19
N PHE A 12 -31.92 1.92 -11.64
CA PHE A 12 -31.72 2.34 -13.03
C PHE A 12 -31.49 1.10 -13.91
N MET A 13 -32.57 0.61 -14.54
CA MET A 13 -32.45 -0.44 -15.56
C MET A 13 -32.04 0.20 -16.89
N THR A 14 -30.84 -0.10 -17.38
CA THR A 14 -30.53 0.06 -18.80
C THR A 14 -30.94 -1.20 -19.53
N LYS A 15 -31.89 -1.08 -20.46
CA LYS A 15 -32.22 -2.14 -21.43
C LYS A 15 -31.04 -2.31 -22.38
N SER A 16 -30.25 -3.34 -22.20
CA SER A 16 -29.43 -3.92 -23.25
C SER A 16 -29.35 -5.42 -23.04
N GLU A 17 -29.91 -6.13 -23.99
CA GLU A 17 -29.81 -7.58 -24.10
C GLU A 17 -28.38 -7.98 -24.42
N SER A 18 -27.66 -8.51 -23.44
CA SER A 18 -26.62 -9.51 -23.67
C SER A 18 -26.18 -10.13 -22.36
N THR A 19 -26.09 -11.42 -22.33
CA THR A 19 -25.77 -12.37 -21.29
C THR A 19 -24.40 -12.20 -20.64
N LYS A 20 -24.19 -11.11 -19.88
CA LYS A 20 -23.20 -10.99 -18.79
C LYS A 20 -23.84 -10.06 -17.76
N ARG A 21 -23.98 -10.53 -16.50
CA ARG A 21 -24.46 -9.69 -15.40
C ARG A 21 -23.55 -8.46 -15.27
N SER A 22 -23.96 -7.34 -15.88
CA SER A 22 -23.35 -6.05 -15.56
C SER A 22 -23.71 -5.72 -14.11
N PRO A 23 -22.77 -5.23 -13.30
CA PRO A 23 -23.06 -4.80 -11.94
C PRO A 23 -24.20 -3.79 -11.97
N GLN A 24 -25.28 -4.06 -11.23
CA GLN A 24 -26.39 -3.13 -11.10
C GLN A 24 -26.01 -2.09 -10.08
N CYS A 25 -25.67 -0.88 -10.54
CA CYS A 25 -25.45 0.26 -9.67
C CYS A 25 -26.75 0.58 -8.92
N ARG A 26 -26.79 0.28 -7.62
CA ARG A 26 -27.93 0.54 -6.75
C ARG A 26 -27.72 1.87 -6.02
N MET A 27 -28.53 2.86 -6.38
CA MET A 27 -28.65 4.08 -5.60
C MET A 27 -29.83 3.96 -4.62
N VAL A 28 -29.63 4.46 -3.40
CA VAL A 28 -30.67 4.57 -2.38
C VAL A 28 -30.64 5.97 -1.81
N GLU A 29 -31.80 6.47 -1.44
CA GLU A 29 -31.94 7.72 -0.69
C GLU A 29 -32.35 7.39 0.74
N ILE A 30 -31.59 7.94 1.69
CA ILE A 30 -31.83 7.79 3.12
C ILE A 30 -31.78 9.21 3.70
N ASP A 31 -32.88 9.66 4.28
CA ASP A 31 -33.01 11.01 4.89
C ASP A 31 -32.61 12.15 3.94
N GLY A 32 -32.95 12.03 2.65
CA GLY A 32 -32.65 13.03 1.61
C GLY A 32 -31.20 12.98 1.09
N ILE A 33 -30.38 12.01 1.51
CA ILE A 33 -29.02 11.82 1.06
C ILE A 33 -28.94 10.59 0.16
N CYS A 34 -28.38 10.75 -1.05
CA CYS A 34 -28.19 9.65 -2.00
C CYS A 34 -26.88 8.90 -1.72
N TYR A 35 -26.98 7.58 -1.69
CA TYR A 35 -25.85 6.66 -1.52
C TYR A 35 -25.83 5.63 -2.63
N GLN A 36 -24.64 5.16 -2.97
CA GLN A 36 -24.45 3.95 -3.77
C GLN A 36 -24.19 2.76 -2.83
N ILE A 37 -24.92 1.67 -3.04
CA ILE A 37 -24.69 0.41 -2.32
C ILE A 37 -23.70 -0.43 -3.12
N ILE A 38 -22.58 -0.79 -2.51
CA ILE A 38 -21.58 -1.70 -3.07
C ILE A 38 -21.20 -2.70 -1.97
N ASP A 39 -21.40 -3.98 -2.22
CA ASP A 39 -21.09 -5.05 -1.26
C ASP A 39 -21.74 -4.84 0.13
N GLY A 40 -22.98 -4.36 0.12
CA GLY A 40 -23.74 -4.09 1.34
C GLY A 40 -23.31 -2.84 2.12
N LYS A 41 -22.31 -2.08 1.63
CA LYS A 41 -21.85 -0.82 2.21
C LYS A 41 -22.42 0.37 1.46
N LEU A 42 -22.69 1.44 2.20
CA LEU A 42 -23.20 2.70 1.67
C LEU A 42 -22.03 3.65 1.39
N TYR A 43 -21.97 4.21 0.18
CA TYR A 43 -21.00 5.21 -0.23
C TYR A 43 -21.73 6.47 -0.69
N ARG A 44 -21.48 7.59 -0.03
CA ARG A 44 -21.89 8.91 -0.51
C ARG A 44 -20.86 9.51 -1.44
N TYR A 45 -19.59 9.37 -1.08
CA TYR A 45 -18.45 9.90 -1.81
C TYR A 45 -17.58 8.78 -2.38
N ALA A 46 -16.91 9.05 -3.48
CA ALA A 46 -15.93 8.14 -4.03
C ALA A 46 -14.75 7.91 -3.08
N ASP A 47 -14.25 6.69 -3.05
CA ASP A 47 -13.03 6.36 -2.33
C ASP A 47 -11.82 6.77 -3.17
N LEU A 48 -11.15 7.85 -2.76
CA LEU A 48 -9.99 8.40 -3.46
C LEU A 48 -8.72 7.56 -3.27
N THR A 49 -8.72 6.62 -2.34
CA THR A 49 -7.61 5.67 -2.22
C THR A 49 -7.67 4.59 -3.31
N LEU A 50 -8.79 4.45 -4.02
CA LEU A 50 -8.92 3.56 -5.17
C LEU A 50 -8.45 4.26 -6.45
N ASP A 51 -7.70 3.56 -7.29
CA ASP A 51 -7.28 4.02 -8.62
C ASP A 51 -8.46 4.59 -9.44
N LYS A 52 -9.59 3.86 -9.47
CA LYS A 52 -10.78 4.32 -10.18
C LYS A 52 -11.42 5.56 -9.57
N GLY A 53 -11.53 5.61 -8.24
CA GLY A 53 -12.08 6.77 -7.53
C GLY A 53 -11.19 8.00 -7.72
N PHE A 54 -9.88 7.83 -7.59
CA PHE A 54 -8.88 8.88 -7.79
C PHE A 54 -8.97 9.49 -9.19
N LYS A 55 -8.95 8.65 -10.23
CA LYS A 55 -9.06 9.08 -11.63
C LYS A 55 -10.38 9.77 -11.95
N ILE A 56 -11.51 9.25 -11.47
CA ILE A 56 -12.83 9.82 -11.71
C ILE A 56 -12.93 11.23 -11.12
N VAL A 57 -12.34 11.46 -9.94
CA VAL A 57 -12.46 12.73 -9.24
C VAL A 57 -11.37 13.72 -9.63
N LEU A 58 -10.11 13.30 -9.68
CA LEU A 58 -8.96 14.19 -9.88
C LEU A 58 -8.37 14.15 -11.29
N GLY A 59 -8.69 13.14 -12.11
CA GLY A 59 -8.09 12.92 -13.43
C GLY A 59 -9.00 13.27 -14.60
N ARG A 60 -10.02 14.10 -14.42
CA ARG A 60 -10.98 14.47 -15.45
C ARG A 60 -10.96 15.97 -15.75
N PRO A 61 -11.34 16.39 -16.98
CA PRO A 61 -11.57 17.79 -17.28
C PRO A 61 -12.55 18.44 -16.28
N GLY A 62 -12.20 19.63 -15.79
CA GLY A 62 -12.93 20.35 -14.76
C GLY A 62 -12.43 20.10 -13.33
N SER A 63 -11.42 19.24 -13.14
CA SER A 63 -10.77 19.00 -11.83
C SER A 63 -9.38 19.64 -11.73
N GLU A 64 -8.96 20.39 -12.75
CA GLU A 64 -7.62 20.98 -12.83
C GLU A 64 -7.30 21.86 -11.61
N ASP A 65 -8.25 22.69 -11.19
CA ASP A 65 -8.06 23.58 -10.05
C ASP A 65 -7.93 22.83 -8.72
N ILE A 66 -8.67 21.74 -8.55
CA ILE A 66 -8.57 20.89 -7.36
C ILE A 66 -7.21 20.22 -7.31
N LEU A 67 -6.78 19.60 -8.42
CA LEU A 67 -5.47 18.94 -8.49
C LEU A 67 -4.33 19.94 -8.31
N LYS A 68 -4.43 21.12 -8.91
CA LYS A 68 -3.50 22.22 -8.73
C LYS A 68 -3.37 22.64 -7.26
N ASN A 69 -4.51 22.85 -6.58
CA ASN A 69 -4.54 23.26 -5.18
C ASN A 69 -3.91 22.17 -4.28
N LEU A 70 -4.25 20.91 -4.53
CA LEU A 70 -3.66 19.76 -3.85
C LEU A 70 -2.13 19.75 -3.98
N LEU A 71 -1.61 19.84 -5.22
CA LEU A 71 -0.17 19.80 -5.48
C LEU A 71 0.55 21.02 -4.90
N ASN A 72 -0.02 22.21 -5.05
CA ASN A 72 0.53 23.44 -4.48
C ASN A 72 0.61 23.36 -2.96
N ARG A 73 -0.44 22.85 -2.33
CA ARG A 73 -0.52 22.78 -0.87
C ARG A 73 0.41 21.76 -0.28
N LEU A 74 0.40 20.53 -0.79
CA LEU A 74 1.20 19.44 -0.22
C LEU A 74 2.70 19.56 -0.54
N LEU A 75 3.05 20.17 -1.67
CA LEU A 75 4.42 20.13 -2.20
C LEU A 75 5.08 21.51 -2.27
N GLY A 76 4.37 22.56 -1.88
CA GLY A 76 4.87 23.93 -1.94
C GLY A 76 5.13 24.43 -3.38
N PHE A 77 4.51 23.81 -4.39
CA PHE A 77 4.60 24.26 -5.78
C PHE A 77 3.85 25.57 -5.99
N ARG A 78 4.19 26.26 -7.07
CA ARG A 78 3.52 27.49 -7.51
C ARG A 78 2.90 27.29 -8.88
N ILE A 79 2.15 26.20 -9.04
CA ILE A 79 1.44 25.87 -10.27
C ILE A 79 0.30 26.88 -10.44
N VAL A 80 0.28 27.56 -11.58
CA VAL A 80 -0.76 28.56 -11.92
C VAL A 80 -1.89 27.93 -12.72
N HIS A 81 -1.54 27.03 -13.62
CA HIS A 81 -2.48 26.38 -14.53
C HIS A 81 -2.06 24.92 -14.75
N LEU A 82 -3.01 24.01 -14.81
CA LEU A 82 -2.78 22.62 -15.19
C LEU A 82 -3.62 22.28 -16.42
N GLU A 83 -3.03 21.53 -17.34
CA GLU A 83 -3.70 20.96 -18.50
C GLU A 83 -3.48 19.45 -18.50
N TYR A 84 -4.58 18.66 -18.54
CA TYR A 84 -4.46 17.21 -18.66
C TYR A 84 -3.92 16.82 -20.04
N ARG A 85 -3.06 15.83 -20.05
CA ARG A 85 -2.47 15.23 -21.24
C ARG A 85 -2.89 13.76 -21.34
N SER A 86 -2.68 13.16 -22.50
CA SER A 86 -2.86 11.72 -22.65
C SER A 86 -2.00 10.99 -21.61
N ASN A 87 -2.61 10.12 -20.83
CA ASN A 87 -1.94 9.30 -19.82
C ASN A 87 -1.47 7.94 -20.38
N GLU A 88 -1.70 7.69 -21.67
CA GLU A 88 -1.26 6.47 -22.36
C GLU A 88 -0.02 6.77 -23.18
N TYR A 89 1.04 6.02 -22.93
CA TYR A 89 2.25 6.07 -23.73
C TYR A 89 2.41 4.73 -24.44
N PRO A 90 2.37 4.72 -25.79
CA PRO A 90 2.67 3.51 -26.54
C PRO A 90 4.09 3.07 -26.22
N GLY A 91 4.31 1.79 -26.08
CA GLY A 91 5.65 1.22 -25.98
C GLY A 91 6.50 1.57 -27.20
N MET A 92 7.81 1.45 -27.08
CA MET A 92 8.74 1.70 -28.20
C MET A 92 8.58 0.68 -29.32
N THR A 93 8.07 -0.52 -29.01
CA THR A 93 7.78 -1.62 -29.93
C THR A 93 6.35 -2.12 -29.74
N GLU A 94 5.80 -2.88 -30.70
CA GLU A 94 4.48 -3.52 -30.58
C GLU A 94 4.42 -4.54 -29.41
N GLU A 95 5.58 -5.05 -28.98
CA GLU A 95 5.71 -6.00 -27.87
C GLU A 95 5.82 -5.29 -26.52
N ASP A 96 6.19 -4.01 -26.49
CA ASP A 96 6.27 -3.21 -25.28
C ASP A 96 4.86 -2.93 -24.74
N ARG A 97 4.66 -3.20 -23.46
CA ARG A 97 3.42 -2.81 -22.79
C ARG A 97 3.32 -1.29 -22.77
N SER A 98 2.19 -0.76 -23.25
CA SER A 98 1.87 0.66 -23.08
C SER A 98 1.91 1.02 -21.59
N SER A 99 2.68 2.03 -21.24
CA SER A 99 2.66 2.58 -19.88
C SER A 99 1.45 3.51 -19.76
N ARG A 100 0.65 3.30 -18.71
CA ARG A 100 -0.50 4.12 -18.41
C ARG A 100 -0.32 4.75 -17.06
N PHE A 101 -0.28 6.08 -17.03
CA PHE A 101 -0.28 6.85 -15.81
C PHE A 101 -1.71 7.02 -15.28
N ASP A 102 -1.85 7.23 -13.98
CA ASP A 102 -3.16 7.55 -13.42
C ASP A 102 -3.63 8.91 -13.89
N ILE A 103 -2.81 9.93 -13.66
CA ILE A 103 -3.03 11.29 -14.14
C ILE A 103 -1.70 11.80 -14.72
N TYR A 104 -1.78 12.41 -15.91
CA TYR A 104 -0.67 13.16 -16.49
C TYR A 104 -1.14 14.55 -16.86
N CYS A 105 -0.45 15.55 -16.37
CA CYS A 105 -0.77 16.94 -16.63
C CYS A 105 0.50 17.78 -16.79
N ARG A 106 0.34 18.97 -17.34
CA ARG A 106 1.42 19.91 -17.59
C ARG A 106 1.02 21.30 -17.13
N ASP A 107 1.96 22.01 -16.51
CA ASP A 107 1.79 23.43 -16.16
C ASP A 107 2.03 24.32 -17.40
N LYS A 108 1.64 25.59 -17.29
CA LYS A 108 1.85 26.63 -18.30
C LYS A 108 3.33 26.78 -18.69
N ASP A 109 4.23 26.62 -17.74
CA ASP A 109 5.68 26.69 -17.98
C ASP A 109 6.27 25.45 -18.64
N GLY A 110 5.45 24.42 -18.89
CA GLY A 110 5.84 23.18 -19.53
C GLY A 110 6.28 22.07 -18.55
N SER A 111 6.34 22.34 -17.24
CA SER A 111 6.63 21.32 -16.22
C SER A 111 5.56 20.22 -16.26
N SER A 112 6.01 18.98 -16.17
CA SER A 112 5.15 17.80 -16.27
C SER A 112 4.91 17.17 -14.90
N PHE A 113 3.68 16.75 -14.65
CA PHE A 113 3.27 16.08 -13.42
C PHE A 113 2.61 14.75 -13.75
N ILE A 114 3.18 13.67 -13.25
CA ILE A 114 2.56 12.35 -13.18
C ILE A 114 2.06 12.19 -11.75
N VAL A 115 0.77 11.94 -11.57
CA VAL A 115 0.17 11.75 -10.25
C VAL A 115 -0.45 10.37 -10.18
N GLU A 116 -0.04 9.58 -9.20
CA GLU A 116 -0.35 8.16 -9.07
C GLU A 116 -0.99 7.86 -7.70
N MET A 117 -1.98 6.96 -7.68
CA MET A 117 -2.53 6.39 -6.47
C MET A 117 -2.16 4.91 -6.37
N GLN A 118 -1.48 4.53 -5.31
CA GLN A 118 -0.97 3.18 -5.12
C GLN A 118 -1.55 2.54 -3.86
N ASN A 119 -2.37 1.50 -4.03
CA ASN A 119 -3.03 0.80 -2.93
C ASN A 119 -2.27 -0.41 -2.39
N TRP A 120 -1.32 -0.91 -3.15
CA TRP A 120 -0.63 -2.16 -2.84
C TRP A 120 0.87 -2.02 -2.95
N SER A 121 1.57 -2.61 -1.99
CA SER A 121 3.02 -2.71 -2.06
C SER A 121 3.42 -3.52 -3.28
N GLN A 122 4.25 -2.92 -4.13
CA GLN A 122 4.82 -3.57 -5.30
C GLN A 122 6.34 -3.67 -5.12
N LYS A 123 6.86 -4.87 -5.28
CA LYS A 123 8.28 -5.19 -5.08
C LYS A 123 9.25 -4.22 -5.77
N TYR A 124 8.84 -3.66 -6.91
CA TYR A 124 9.69 -2.79 -7.74
C TYR A 124 9.10 -1.39 -7.92
N PHE A 125 8.28 -0.92 -6.98
CA PHE A 125 7.60 0.36 -7.09
C PHE A 125 8.57 1.52 -7.32
N ASN A 126 9.66 1.63 -6.54
CA ASN A 126 10.66 2.70 -6.70
C ASN A 126 11.28 2.70 -8.10
N LYS A 127 11.60 1.50 -8.65
CA LYS A 127 12.10 1.38 -10.02
C LYS A 127 11.07 1.79 -11.06
N ARG A 128 9.79 1.50 -10.81
CA ARG A 128 8.69 1.93 -11.69
C ARG A 128 8.52 3.44 -11.68
N ALA A 129 8.61 4.10 -10.52
CA ALA A 129 8.54 5.56 -10.43
C ALA A 129 9.69 6.22 -11.22
N VAL A 130 10.93 5.70 -11.11
CA VAL A 130 12.07 6.13 -11.93
C VAL A 130 11.81 5.90 -13.42
N TYR A 131 11.30 4.74 -13.79
CA TYR A 131 10.95 4.43 -15.18
C TYR A 131 9.90 5.41 -15.74
N TYR A 132 8.85 5.70 -14.97
CA TYR A 132 7.81 6.66 -15.37
C TYR A 132 8.37 8.07 -15.55
N SER A 133 9.25 8.53 -14.66
CA SER A 133 9.91 9.82 -14.83
C SER A 133 10.76 9.86 -16.09
N SER A 134 11.48 8.79 -16.41
CA SER A 134 12.30 8.67 -17.61
C SER A 134 11.47 8.75 -18.89
N LEU A 135 10.31 8.06 -18.93
CA LEU A 135 9.37 8.14 -20.04
C LEU A 135 8.84 9.57 -20.24
N ALA A 136 8.47 10.25 -19.17
CA ALA A 136 7.96 11.61 -19.24
C ALA A 136 9.02 12.60 -19.73
N VAL A 137 10.27 12.47 -19.24
CA VAL A 137 11.41 13.26 -19.72
C VAL A 137 11.67 13.01 -21.20
N GLN A 138 11.69 11.73 -21.63
CA GLN A 138 11.86 11.38 -23.04
C GLN A 138 10.78 12.00 -23.92
N ASN A 139 9.52 11.95 -23.50
CA ASN A 139 8.41 12.52 -24.27
C ASN A 139 8.52 14.04 -24.35
N GLN A 140 8.83 14.72 -23.26
CA GLN A 140 9.10 16.14 -23.30
C GLN A 140 10.24 16.49 -24.26
N ALA A 141 11.35 15.75 -24.20
CA ALA A 141 12.51 15.96 -25.05
C ALA A 141 12.15 15.80 -26.55
N VAL A 142 11.35 14.79 -26.90
CA VAL A 142 10.89 14.56 -28.28
C VAL A 142 9.96 15.68 -28.75
N GLU A 143 9.00 16.09 -27.92
CA GLU A 143 8.09 17.20 -28.25
C GLU A 143 8.85 18.51 -28.42
N GLU A 144 9.77 18.83 -27.52
CA GLU A 144 10.58 20.04 -27.55
C GLU A 144 11.53 20.05 -28.75
N TYR A 145 12.17 18.91 -29.06
CA TYR A 145 12.98 18.75 -30.27
C TYR A 145 12.17 19.10 -31.53
N ARG A 146 10.94 18.56 -31.66
CA ARG A 146 10.08 18.86 -32.79
C ARG A 146 9.70 20.34 -32.85
N ARG A 147 9.33 20.91 -31.71
CA ARG A 147 8.99 22.34 -31.58
C ARG A 147 10.16 23.24 -32.00
N GLN A 148 11.35 22.99 -31.51
CA GLN A 148 12.54 23.77 -31.83
C GLN A 148 12.90 23.66 -33.33
N LYS A 149 12.92 22.45 -33.86
CA LYS A 149 13.28 22.19 -35.24
C LYS A 149 12.25 22.71 -36.24
N GLU A 150 10.98 22.42 -36.01
CA GLU A 150 9.91 22.67 -37.00
C GLU A 150 9.34 24.09 -36.91
N GLN A 151 9.13 24.59 -35.68
CA GLN A 151 8.48 25.88 -35.43
C GLN A 151 9.49 27.01 -35.31
N LEU A 152 10.54 26.81 -34.50
CA LEU A 152 11.53 27.84 -34.21
C LEU A 152 12.72 27.83 -35.14
N LYS A 153 12.89 26.76 -35.95
CA LYS A 153 14.07 26.56 -36.82
C LYS A 153 15.40 26.71 -36.10
N LYS A 154 15.44 26.28 -34.82
CA LYS A 154 16.58 26.38 -33.90
C LYS A 154 17.21 25.00 -33.75
N ALA A 155 18.52 24.95 -33.46
CA ALA A 155 19.18 23.73 -33.06
C ALA A 155 18.67 23.31 -31.69
N TRP A 156 18.57 22.02 -31.45
CA TRP A 156 18.12 21.49 -30.15
C TRP A 156 19.16 21.74 -29.07
N ASP A 157 18.71 22.28 -27.92
CA ASP A 157 19.54 22.70 -26.81
C ASP A 157 19.22 21.98 -25.47
N TYR A 158 18.40 20.91 -25.53
CA TYR A 158 17.95 20.15 -24.36
C TYR A 158 17.15 20.97 -23.32
N ASP A 159 16.59 22.10 -23.72
CA ASP A 159 15.76 22.97 -22.86
C ASP A 159 14.36 22.34 -22.67
N PHE A 160 14.29 21.27 -21.89
CA PHE A 160 13.02 20.69 -21.42
C PHE A 160 12.80 21.02 -19.94
N ARG A 161 11.54 21.04 -19.55
CA ARG A 161 11.10 21.50 -18.24
C ARG A 161 11.10 20.37 -17.20
N PRO A 162 11.09 20.70 -15.88
CA PRO A 162 11.06 19.70 -14.82
C PRO A 162 9.90 18.68 -14.94
N THR A 163 10.19 17.46 -14.54
CA THR A 163 9.22 16.38 -14.45
C THR A 163 9.07 15.93 -13.01
N TYR A 164 7.84 15.88 -12.54
CA TYR A 164 7.49 15.46 -11.19
C TYR A 164 6.65 14.18 -11.25
N VAL A 165 7.06 13.15 -10.48
CA VAL A 165 6.25 11.96 -10.25
C VAL A 165 5.80 11.98 -8.81
N VAL A 166 4.51 12.22 -8.59
CA VAL A 166 3.88 12.34 -7.29
C VAL A 166 3.04 11.09 -7.04
N SER A 167 3.42 10.29 -6.07
CA SER A 167 2.75 9.03 -5.76
C SER A 167 2.17 9.03 -4.37
N PHE A 168 0.85 8.89 -4.28
CA PHE A 168 0.12 8.66 -3.04
C PHE A 168 0.19 7.17 -2.71
N LEU A 169 0.75 6.82 -1.54
CA LEU A 169 0.99 5.45 -1.12
C LEU A 169 0.01 5.08 0.01
N ASN A 170 -0.98 4.27 -0.30
CA ASN A 170 -1.94 3.74 0.67
C ASN A 170 -1.53 2.34 1.16
N TYR A 171 -0.22 2.18 1.39
CA TYR A 171 0.38 0.98 1.96
C TYR A 171 1.69 1.37 2.65
N ARG A 172 2.12 0.59 3.65
CA ARG A 172 3.38 0.85 4.34
C ARG A 172 4.56 0.75 3.39
N ASN A 173 5.25 1.86 3.18
CA ASN A 173 6.45 1.93 2.37
C ASN A 173 7.70 1.92 3.27
N TRP A 174 8.47 0.83 3.20
CA TRP A 174 9.68 0.63 4.01
C TRP A 174 10.79 1.65 3.77
N THR A 175 10.77 2.40 2.67
CA THR A 175 11.72 3.50 2.42
C THR A 175 11.60 4.64 3.43
N PHE A 176 10.47 4.71 4.16
CA PHE A 176 10.26 5.66 5.24
C PHE A 176 10.75 5.15 6.61
N ASP A 177 10.98 3.84 6.77
CA ASP A 177 11.26 3.22 8.07
C ASP A 177 12.67 3.49 8.61
N GLY A 178 13.63 3.88 7.79
CA GLY A 178 15.02 4.13 8.17
C GLY A 178 15.36 5.55 8.61
N CYS A 179 14.41 6.50 8.59
CA CYS A 179 14.64 7.90 8.88
C CYS A 179 13.95 8.34 10.17
N GLU A 180 14.70 8.50 11.27
CA GLU A 180 14.15 9.06 12.54
C GLU A 180 13.54 10.47 12.35
N ARG A 181 14.05 11.27 11.42
CA ARG A 181 13.54 12.60 11.08
C ARG A 181 12.11 12.62 10.54
N ARG A 182 11.56 11.47 10.07
CA ARG A 182 10.31 11.40 9.31
C ARG A 182 9.18 10.69 10.02
N ARG A 183 9.28 10.47 11.33
CA ARG A 183 8.18 9.85 12.09
C ARG A 183 6.86 10.61 11.97
N ASN A 184 6.91 11.92 11.76
CA ASN A 184 5.75 12.82 11.64
C ASN A 184 5.61 13.45 10.24
N GLU A 185 6.44 13.07 9.28
CA GLU A 185 6.40 13.59 7.92
C GLU A 185 5.81 12.54 6.99
N TYR A 186 4.83 12.94 6.21
CA TYR A 186 4.13 12.06 5.27
C TYR A 186 4.67 12.19 3.85
N VAL A 187 5.57 13.15 3.57
CA VAL A 187 6.09 13.46 2.25
C VAL A 187 7.60 13.22 2.18
N ALA A 188 8.03 12.42 1.20
CA ALA A 188 9.44 12.22 0.88
C ALA A 188 9.73 12.68 -0.55
N THR A 189 10.71 13.57 -0.68
CA THR A 189 11.15 14.11 -1.97
C THR A 189 12.53 13.60 -2.31
N TYR A 190 12.69 13.08 -3.54
CA TYR A 190 13.95 12.54 -4.06
C TYR A 190 14.35 13.32 -5.30
N ARG A 191 15.64 13.72 -5.33
CA ARG A 191 16.29 14.41 -6.44
C ARG A 191 17.70 13.88 -6.65
N TYR A 192 18.34 14.24 -7.74
CA TYR A 192 19.73 13.92 -7.98
C TYR A 192 20.66 14.89 -7.26
N HIS A 193 21.51 14.35 -6.39
CA HIS A 193 22.48 15.12 -5.62
C HIS A 193 23.88 14.53 -5.80
N ASP A 194 24.86 15.40 -5.72
CA ASP A 194 26.26 14.99 -5.53
C ASP A 194 26.39 14.27 -4.19
N VAL A 195 27.00 13.07 -4.21
CA VAL A 195 27.07 12.19 -3.04
C VAL A 195 27.96 12.75 -1.94
N GLU A 196 29.01 13.53 -2.31
CA GLU A 196 29.99 14.06 -1.35
C GLU A 196 29.57 15.44 -0.83
N THR A 197 29.08 16.31 -1.70
CA THR A 197 28.79 17.70 -1.36
C THR A 197 27.32 17.96 -1.03
N GLY A 198 26.41 17.04 -1.43
CA GLY A 198 24.96 17.23 -1.34
C GLY A 198 24.41 18.25 -2.35
N GLY A 199 25.25 18.73 -3.27
CA GLY A 199 24.85 19.69 -4.31
C GLY A 199 23.84 19.07 -5.28
N GLU A 200 22.77 19.80 -5.60
CA GLU A 200 21.75 19.34 -6.54
C GLU A 200 22.25 19.42 -7.98
N LEU A 201 22.08 18.34 -8.76
CA LEU A 201 22.58 18.27 -10.14
C LEU A 201 21.79 19.19 -11.07
N ASN A 202 20.46 19.08 -11.03
CA ASN A 202 19.53 19.90 -11.81
C ASN A 202 18.10 19.75 -11.23
N ASP A 203 17.17 20.51 -11.77
CA ASP A 203 15.74 20.48 -11.44
C ASP A 203 14.91 19.56 -12.37
N GLY A 204 15.58 18.73 -13.20
CA GLY A 204 14.93 17.99 -14.29
C GLY A 204 13.96 16.90 -13.85
N THR A 205 14.24 16.22 -12.74
CA THR A 205 13.40 15.10 -12.28
C THR A 205 13.27 15.09 -10.77
N THR A 206 12.04 15.04 -10.28
CA THR A 206 11.73 14.92 -8.86
C THR A 206 10.71 13.81 -8.65
N LEU A 207 11.01 12.88 -7.72
CA LEU A 207 10.05 11.88 -7.27
C LEU A 207 9.54 12.32 -5.89
N VAL A 208 8.22 12.31 -5.71
CA VAL A 208 7.57 12.66 -4.46
C VAL A 208 6.67 11.51 -4.03
N PHE A 209 6.94 10.96 -2.86
CA PHE A 209 6.12 9.92 -2.27
C PHE A 209 5.37 10.49 -1.07
N ILE A 210 4.04 10.32 -1.07
CA ILE A 210 3.14 10.78 -0.03
C ILE A 210 2.55 9.55 0.64
N ASP A 211 2.98 9.27 1.88
CA ASP A 211 2.56 8.09 2.65
C ASP A 211 1.26 8.38 3.39
N ILE A 212 0.13 8.13 2.72
CA ILE A 212 -1.19 8.31 3.32
C ILE A 212 -1.58 7.17 4.27
N GLU A 213 -0.91 6.02 4.18
CA GLU A 213 -1.14 4.92 5.11
C GLU A 213 -0.77 5.32 6.54
N ARG A 214 0.36 6.00 6.72
CA ARG A 214 0.83 6.49 8.02
C ARG A 214 0.05 7.66 8.58
N PHE A 215 -0.73 8.36 7.76
CA PHE A 215 -1.55 9.48 8.21
C PHE A 215 -2.67 8.95 9.12
N ASP A 216 -2.61 9.24 10.41
CA ASP A 216 -3.52 8.73 11.45
C ASP A 216 -4.33 9.81 12.15
N LYS A 217 -4.23 11.08 11.70
CA LYS A 217 -4.97 12.19 12.28
C LYS A 217 -6.47 12.08 11.98
N THR A 218 -7.28 12.40 13.00
CA THR A 218 -8.72 12.62 12.84
C THR A 218 -8.97 14.04 12.35
N VAL A 219 -10.17 14.34 11.90
CA VAL A 219 -10.51 15.69 11.41
C VAL A 219 -10.32 16.76 12.48
N GLU A 220 -10.55 16.43 13.75
CA GLU A 220 -10.40 17.32 14.89
C GLU A 220 -8.94 17.59 15.23
N THR A 221 -8.03 16.69 14.87
CA THR A 221 -6.58 16.81 15.11
C THR A 221 -5.81 17.36 13.92
N CYS A 222 -6.46 17.60 12.80
CA CYS A 222 -5.88 18.31 11.67
C CYS A 222 -5.68 19.78 12.01
N ASN A 223 -4.43 20.26 11.96
CA ASN A 223 -4.08 21.62 12.40
C ASN A 223 -3.87 22.62 11.26
N ASN A 224 -3.81 22.12 10.02
CA ASN A 224 -3.54 22.92 8.82
C ASN A 224 -4.25 22.33 7.61
N LEU A 225 -4.18 23.01 6.47
CA LEU A 225 -4.83 22.56 5.23
C LEU A 225 -4.15 21.33 4.64
N GLU A 226 -2.84 21.13 4.83
CA GLU A 226 -2.12 19.94 4.39
C GLU A 226 -2.69 18.68 5.07
N ASP A 227 -2.89 18.73 6.37
CA ASP A 227 -3.53 17.66 7.14
C ASP A 227 -4.96 17.38 6.63
N LEU A 228 -5.75 18.44 6.39
CA LEU A 228 -7.11 18.30 5.89
C LEU A 228 -7.17 17.71 4.48
N TRP A 229 -6.20 18.02 3.60
CA TRP A 229 -6.06 17.38 2.30
C TRP A 229 -5.79 15.88 2.43
N LEU A 230 -4.80 15.49 3.27
CA LEU A 230 -4.46 14.09 3.49
C LEU A 230 -5.62 13.33 4.14
N TYR A 231 -6.27 13.94 5.15
CA TYR A 231 -7.47 13.40 5.77
C TYR A 231 -8.58 13.15 4.75
N SER A 232 -8.85 14.12 3.91
CA SER A 232 -9.92 14.05 2.92
C SER A 232 -9.64 12.96 1.88
N ILE A 233 -8.41 12.85 1.37
CA ILE A 233 -8.04 11.79 0.43
C ILE A 233 -8.20 10.42 1.07
N LYS A 234 -7.72 10.23 2.31
CA LYS A 234 -7.74 8.94 2.99
C LYS A 234 -9.14 8.50 3.42
N ASN A 235 -9.95 9.43 3.94
CA ASN A 235 -11.16 9.07 4.69
C ASN A 235 -12.47 9.49 4.01
N MET A 236 -12.42 10.08 2.82
CA MET A 236 -13.61 10.63 2.14
C MET A 236 -14.75 9.63 1.99
N SER A 237 -14.45 8.39 1.61
CA SER A 237 -15.45 7.33 1.40
C SER A 237 -16.22 6.94 2.67
N GLN A 238 -15.69 7.29 3.84
CA GLN A 238 -16.31 7.02 5.14
C GLN A 238 -17.18 8.19 5.64
N GLN A 239 -17.16 9.32 4.93
CA GLN A 239 -17.88 10.52 5.35
C GLN A 239 -19.34 10.50 4.90
N VAL A 240 -20.23 10.89 5.79
CA VAL A 240 -21.66 11.10 5.50
C VAL A 240 -21.92 12.52 4.99
N SER A 241 -21.11 13.49 5.42
CA SER A 241 -21.15 14.88 4.99
C SER A 241 -19.77 15.46 4.85
N CYS A 242 -19.64 16.59 4.16
CA CYS A 242 -18.40 17.36 4.17
C CYS A 242 -18.16 17.84 5.61
N PRO A 243 -16.97 17.61 6.20
CA PRO A 243 -16.66 18.08 7.55
C PRO A 243 -16.70 19.60 7.65
N ASP A 244 -17.16 20.13 8.78
CA ASP A 244 -17.26 21.60 9.01
C ASP A 244 -15.89 22.30 8.89
N SER A 245 -14.80 21.61 9.28
CA SER A 245 -13.43 22.13 9.14
C SER A 245 -12.95 22.25 7.69
N VAL A 246 -13.63 21.58 6.76
CA VAL A 246 -13.34 21.58 5.31
C VAL A 246 -14.26 22.59 4.59
N ALA A 247 -15.47 22.81 5.11
CA ALA A 247 -16.43 23.75 4.53
C ALA A 247 -15.83 25.17 4.41
N GLY A 248 -16.02 25.79 3.26
CA GLY A 248 -15.46 27.12 2.94
C GLY A 248 -13.97 27.12 2.59
N THR A 249 -13.29 25.97 2.58
CA THR A 249 -11.91 25.84 2.13
C THR A 249 -11.83 25.41 0.66
N GLU A 250 -10.60 25.44 0.09
CA GLU A 250 -10.34 24.93 -1.25
C GLU A 250 -10.64 23.41 -1.41
N ILE A 251 -10.78 22.68 -0.29
CA ILE A 251 -11.02 21.22 -0.27
C ILE A 251 -12.53 20.91 -0.43
N GLU A 252 -13.43 21.84 -0.12
CA GLU A 252 -14.87 21.62 -0.25
C GLU A 252 -15.27 21.21 -1.67
N GLU A 253 -14.62 21.80 -2.67
CA GLU A 253 -14.85 21.45 -4.07
C GLU A 253 -14.50 19.99 -4.37
N LEU A 254 -13.47 19.42 -3.73
CA LEU A 254 -13.12 18.01 -3.84
C LEU A 254 -14.30 17.13 -3.38
N PHE A 255 -14.91 17.43 -2.21
CA PHE A 255 -16.09 16.71 -1.72
C PHE A 255 -17.25 16.83 -2.69
N ARG A 256 -17.50 18.04 -3.23
CA ARG A 256 -18.57 18.28 -4.18
C ARG A 256 -18.42 17.45 -5.46
N GLN A 257 -17.21 17.31 -5.96
CA GLN A 257 -16.92 16.51 -7.16
C GLN A 257 -16.86 15.01 -6.91
N ALA A 258 -16.53 14.59 -5.68
CA ALA A 258 -16.48 13.19 -5.29
C ALA A 258 -17.87 12.59 -4.97
N GLU A 259 -18.94 13.42 -4.91
CA GLU A 259 -20.28 12.97 -4.56
C GLU A 259 -20.85 12.06 -5.66
N LEU A 260 -21.09 10.79 -5.34
CA LEU A 260 -21.51 9.75 -6.29
C LEU A 260 -22.84 10.06 -6.97
N ALA A 261 -23.75 10.75 -6.26
CA ALA A 261 -25.03 11.18 -6.83
C ALA A 261 -24.88 12.15 -8.04
N LYS A 262 -23.76 12.87 -8.10
CA LYS A 262 -23.45 13.83 -9.18
C LYS A 262 -22.66 13.23 -10.35
N MET A 263 -22.24 11.97 -10.22
CA MET A 263 -21.50 11.27 -11.26
C MET A 263 -22.41 10.70 -12.34
N THR A 264 -21.86 10.53 -13.54
CA THR A 264 -22.54 9.79 -14.61
C THR A 264 -22.70 8.31 -14.23
N ASN A 265 -23.59 7.62 -14.90
CA ASN A 265 -23.80 6.19 -14.65
C ASN A 265 -22.52 5.37 -14.93
N GLU A 266 -21.77 5.71 -15.98
CA GLU A 266 -20.51 5.06 -16.35
C GLU A 266 -19.45 5.28 -15.26
N GLN A 267 -19.39 6.47 -14.67
CA GLN A 267 -18.46 6.78 -13.58
C GLN A 267 -18.80 5.98 -12.34
N ARG A 268 -20.09 5.88 -11.97
CA ARG A 268 -20.55 5.07 -10.83
C ARG A 268 -20.26 3.58 -11.01
N ILE A 269 -20.51 3.05 -12.21
CA ILE A 269 -20.18 1.65 -12.53
C ILE A 269 -18.67 1.42 -12.48
N SER A 270 -17.88 2.34 -13.03
CA SER A 270 -16.41 2.25 -12.98
C SER A 270 -15.89 2.27 -11.54
N PHE A 271 -16.47 3.10 -10.68
CA PHE A 271 -16.14 3.14 -9.26
C PHE A 271 -16.51 1.83 -8.54
N GLU A 272 -17.72 1.30 -8.79
CA GLU A 272 -18.19 0.02 -8.25
C GLU A 272 -17.23 -1.13 -8.60
N ILE A 273 -16.82 -1.22 -9.87
CA ILE A 273 -15.83 -2.21 -10.34
C ILE A 273 -14.51 -2.05 -9.56
N GLY A 274 -14.08 -0.82 -9.29
CA GLY A 274 -12.88 -0.55 -8.50
C GLY A 274 -12.99 -1.06 -7.07
N VAL A 275 -14.12 -0.83 -6.40
CA VAL A 275 -14.38 -1.32 -5.04
C VAL A 275 -14.41 -2.85 -5.02
N MET A 276 -15.13 -3.48 -5.94
CA MET A 276 -15.22 -4.94 -6.02
C MET A 276 -13.86 -5.58 -6.29
N SER A 277 -13.09 -5.04 -7.23
CA SER A 277 -11.73 -5.54 -7.51
C SER A 277 -10.80 -5.46 -6.30
N ARG A 278 -10.91 -4.40 -5.49
CA ARG A 278 -10.17 -4.28 -4.24
C ARG A 278 -10.59 -5.35 -3.23
N ASN A 279 -11.90 -5.56 -3.08
CA ASN A 279 -12.43 -6.55 -2.14
C ASN A 279 -12.01 -7.97 -2.54
N ASP A 280 -12.08 -8.32 -3.83
CA ASP A 280 -11.62 -9.61 -4.33
C ASP A 280 -10.13 -9.83 -4.06
N MET A 281 -9.31 -8.81 -4.27
CA MET A 281 -7.87 -8.87 -3.98
C MET A 281 -7.60 -9.03 -2.47
N LEU A 282 -8.33 -8.31 -1.62
CA LEU A 282 -8.21 -8.45 -0.16
C LEU A 282 -8.58 -9.85 0.31
N ASN A 283 -9.68 -10.41 -0.20
CA ASN A 283 -10.13 -11.76 0.12
C ASN A 283 -9.09 -12.81 -0.31
N SER A 284 -8.56 -12.70 -1.53
CA SER A 284 -7.51 -13.60 -2.03
C SER A 284 -6.21 -13.49 -1.21
N PHE A 285 -5.86 -12.28 -0.77
CA PHE A 285 -4.69 -12.07 0.09
C PHE A 285 -4.89 -12.69 1.48
N GLN A 286 -6.08 -12.52 2.07
CA GLN A 286 -6.42 -13.11 3.37
C GLN A 286 -6.37 -14.65 3.31
N GLU A 287 -6.97 -15.25 2.28
CA GLU A 287 -6.91 -16.69 2.05
C GLU A 287 -5.48 -17.21 1.95
N THR A 288 -4.62 -16.52 1.16
CA THR A 288 -3.20 -16.87 1.03
C THR A 288 -2.49 -16.81 2.37
N LEU A 289 -2.77 -15.78 3.17
CA LEU A 289 -2.18 -15.57 4.48
C LEU A 289 -2.60 -16.65 5.49
N GLU A 290 -3.83 -17.11 5.44
CA GLU A 290 -4.34 -18.22 6.25
C GLU A 290 -3.64 -19.54 5.90
N ILE A 291 -3.53 -19.83 4.60
CA ILE A 291 -2.82 -21.03 4.11
C ILE A 291 -1.35 -21.03 4.57
N GLU A 292 -0.65 -19.89 4.45
CA GLU A 292 0.74 -19.78 4.89
C GLU A 292 0.88 -19.90 6.41
N LYS A 293 -0.03 -19.32 7.21
CA LYS A 293 -0.06 -19.51 8.67
C LYS A 293 -0.25 -20.97 9.06
N GLU A 294 -1.13 -21.69 8.39
CA GLU A 294 -1.34 -23.11 8.64
C GLU A 294 -0.09 -23.95 8.30
N LYS A 295 0.59 -23.66 7.19
CA LYS A 295 1.84 -24.32 6.83
C LYS A 295 2.94 -24.09 7.88
N VAL A 296 3.14 -22.83 8.30
CA VAL A 296 4.14 -22.50 9.34
C VAL A 296 3.82 -23.19 10.64
N LYS A 297 2.53 -23.24 11.04
CA LYS A 297 2.09 -23.93 12.26
C LYS A 297 2.33 -25.45 12.17
N ALA A 298 2.03 -26.06 11.04
CA ALA A 298 2.28 -27.49 10.81
C ALA A 298 3.78 -27.83 10.87
N GLU A 299 4.63 -27.00 10.25
CA GLU A 299 6.08 -27.18 10.29
C GLU A 299 6.66 -26.99 11.69
N ALA A 300 6.25 -25.94 12.43
CA ALA A 300 6.64 -25.74 13.81
C ALA A 300 6.23 -26.91 14.72
N THR A 301 5.02 -27.45 14.51
CA THR A 301 4.54 -28.62 15.26
C THR A 301 5.40 -29.84 14.97
N LYS A 302 5.76 -30.08 13.71
CA LYS A 302 6.63 -31.19 13.29
C LYS A 302 8.02 -31.10 13.92
N ILE A 303 8.61 -29.89 13.92
CA ILE A 303 9.91 -29.64 14.55
C ILE A 303 9.82 -29.89 16.07
N GLY A 304 8.83 -29.32 16.75
CA GLY A 304 8.64 -29.50 18.18
C GLY A 304 8.41 -30.97 18.60
N MET A 305 7.67 -31.75 17.79
CA MET A 305 7.51 -33.19 18.00
C MET A 305 8.82 -33.96 17.83
N ALA A 306 9.63 -33.62 16.83
CA ALA A 306 10.92 -34.27 16.60
C ALA A 306 11.91 -33.96 17.73
N GLU A 307 11.97 -32.72 18.19
CA GLU A 307 12.82 -32.30 19.32
C GLU A 307 12.37 -32.96 20.62
N GLY A 308 11.07 -32.98 20.90
CA GLY A 308 10.49 -33.63 22.09
C GLY A 308 10.77 -35.13 22.12
N LEU A 309 10.65 -35.81 20.96
CA LEU A 309 10.97 -37.24 20.85
C LEU A 309 12.47 -37.50 21.09
N ALA A 310 13.34 -36.69 20.47
CA ALA A 310 14.78 -36.81 20.65
C ALA A 310 15.19 -36.61 22.12
N THR A 311 14.64 -35.59 22.77
CA THR A 311 14.87 -35.30 24.21
C THR A 311 14.37 -36.44 25.10
N GLY A 312 13.12 -36.89 24.88
CA GLY A 312 12.55 -38.00 25.66
C GLY A 312 13.31 -39.32 25.52
N LEU A 313 13.80 -39.62 24.28
CA LEU A 313 14.66 -40.80 24.08
C LEU A 313 16.03 -40.68 24.77
N ALA A 314 16.61 -39.47 24.78
CA ALA A 314 17.88 -39.23 25.46
C ALA A 314 17.71 -39.35 26.99
N GLU A 315 16.66 -38.76 27.57
CA GLU A 315 16.33 -38.86 28.99
C GLU A 315 16.02 -40.31 29.40
N GLY A 316 15.17 -41.02 28.66
CA GLY A 316 14.86 -42.41 28.92
C GLY A 316 16.09 -43.33 28.92
N ARG A 317 17.03 -43.15 27.94
CA ARG A 317 18.30 -43.87 27.93
C ARG A 317 19.20 -43.53 29.11
N ALA A 318 19.20 -42.28 29.56
CA ALA A 318 19.97 -41.89 30.75
C ALA A 318 19.40 -42.50 32.01
N GLU A 319 18.08 -42.50 32.16
CA GLU A 319 17.40 -43.14 33.33
C GLU A 319 17.64 -44.66 33.33
N GLU A 320 17.52 -45.33 32.21
CA GLU A 320 17.79 -46.76 32.03
C GLU A 320 19.24 -47.10 32.45
N ARG A 321 20.23 -46.32 31.98
CA ARG A 321 21.62 -46.48 32.35
C ARG A 321 21.82 -46.35 33.89
N VAL A 322 21.21 -45.34 34.50
CA VAL A 322 21.26 -45.14 35.94
C VAL A 322 20.66 -46.34 36.69
N ALA A 323 19.53 -46.88 36.20
CA ALA A 323 18.91 -48.07 36.79
C ALA A 323 19.79 -49.32 36.70
N ILE A 324 20.42 -49.52 35.54
CA ILE A 324 21.37 -50.64 35.31
C ILE A 324 22.58 -50.54 36.25
N ILE A 325 23.19 -49.35 36.41
CA ILE A 325 24.33 -49.12 37.30
C ILE A 325 23.96 -49.44 38.73
N ARG A 326 22.78 -48.95 39.18
CA ARG A 326 22.28 -49.23 40.55
C ARG A 326 22.03 -50.72 40.77
N LEU A 327 21.47 -51.43 39.80
CA LEU A 327 21.22 -52.85 39.88
C LEU A 327 22.54 -53.65 39.94
N MET A 328 23.55 -53.31 39.13
CA MET A 328 24.88 -53.96 39.16
C MET A 328 25.58 -53.74 40.50
N SER A 329 25.55 -52.52 41.05
CA SER A 329 26.11 -52.19 42.37
C SER A 329 25.39 -52.92 43.47
N THR A 330 24.06 -53.04 43.47
CA THR A 330 23.26 -53.76 44.45
C THR A 330 23.56 -55.27 44.45
N ASN A 331 23.93 -55.82 43.27
CA ASN A 331 24.33 -57.21 43.10
C ASN A 331 25.80 -57.45 43.44
N GLY A 332 26.48 -56.45 44.06
CA GLY A 332 27.85 -56.64 44.59
C GLY A 332 28.99 -56.42 43.61
N MET A 333 28.71 -55.83 42.44
CA MET A 333 29.72 -55.48 41.44
C MET A 333 30.40 -54.16 41.83
N ASP A 334 31.75 -54.14 41.81
CA ASP A 334 32.51 -52.93 42.13
C ASP A 334 32.44 -51.88 40.98
N ASP A 335 32.66 -50.62 41.34
CA ASP A 335 32.53 -49.48 40.46
C ASP A 335 33.49 -49.54 39.24
N GLU A 336 34.66 -50.15 39.37
CA GLU A 336 35.63 -50.32 38.31
C GLU A 336 35.15 -51.33 37.28
N SER A 337 34.55 -52.43 37.72
CA SER A 337 33.95 -53.44 36.86
C SER A 337 32.72 -52.87 36.10
N ILE A 338 31.86 -52.10 36.80
CA ILE A 338 30.72 -51.42 36.15
C ILE A 338 31.18 -50.41 35.09
N SER A 339 32.21 -49.63 35.42
CA SER A 339 32.80 -48.65 34.50
C SER A 339 33.28 -49.30 33.22
N LYS A 340 33.96 -50.46 33.34
CA LYS A 340 34.47 -51.24 32.15
C LYS A 340 33.35 -51.84 31.31
N ILE A 341 32.32 -52.40 31.94
CA ILE A 341 31.20 -53.07 31.24
C ILE A 341 30.34 -52.09 30.49
N LEU A 342 30.11 -50.93 31.08
CA LEU A 342 29.24 -49.93 30.47
C LEU A 342 29.96 -48.85 29.67
N GLU A 343 31.30 -48.99 29.57
CA GLU A 343 32.19 -48.04 28.86
C GLU A 343 31.96 -46.58 29.34
N MET A 344 31.84 -46.39 30.67
CA MET A 344 31.62 -45.11 31.29
C MET A 344 32.81 -44.67 32.14
N SER A 345 32.93 -43.38 32.43
CA SER A 345 33.95 -42.90 33.34
C SER A 345 33.71 -43.45 34.75
N LEU A 346 34.77 -43.82 35.46
CA LEU A 346 34.70 -44.30 36.83
C LEU A 346 34.06 -43.23 37.77
N GLU A 347 34.28 -41.96 37.48
CA GLU A 347 33.73 -40.81 38.20
C GLU A 347 32.20 -40.73 38.11
N ASP A 348 31.65 -40.94 36.89
CA ASP A 348 30.20 -40.97 36.69
C ASP A 348 29.53 -42.15 37.35
N VAL A 349 30.16 -43.34 37.31
CA VAL A 349 29.67 -44.55 38.02
C VAL A 349 29.63 -44.27 39.52
N LYS A 350 30.73 -43.77 40.14
CA LYS A 350 30.79 -43.42 41.55
C LYS A 350 29.74 -42.37 41.97
N ARG A 351 29.51 -41.38 41.12
CA ARG A 351 28.46 -40.37 41.39
C ARG A 351 27.06 -41.00 41.47
N ILE A 352 26.75 -41.98 40.65
CA ILE A 352 25.44 -42.65 40.63
C ILE A 352 25.32 -43.67 41.77
N THR A 353 26.36 -44.40 42.12
CA THR A 353 26.35 -45.41 43.19
C THR A 353 26.39 -44.78 44.59
N SER A 354 27.08 -43.63 44.76
CA SER A 354 27.15 -42.93 46.06
C SER A 354 25.82 -42.36 46.50
N HIS A 355 24.92 -41.94 45.54
CA HIS A 355 23.57 -41.50 45.88
C HIS A 355 22.63 -42.63 46.33
N THR A 356 23.04 -43.89 46.19
CA THR A 356 22.24 -45.05 46.62
C THR A 356 22.53 -45.41 48.09
N ALA A 357 23.69 -44.99 48.64
CA ALA A 357 24.09 -45.28 50.01
C ALA A 357 23.46 -44.38 51.09
N THR A 358 22.81 -43.26 50.66
CA THR A 358 22.25 -42.27 51.63
C THR A 358 20.76 -42.49 51.93
N ASN A 359 20.12 -43.52 51.36
CA ASN A 359 18.71 -43.84 51.57
C ASN A 359 18.51 -45.29 52.20
N LYS A 360 19.35 -45.71 53.08
CA LYS A 360 19.09 -46.88 53.93
C LYS A 360 18.94 -46.47 55.39
#